data_315abd770371fd4c52e7315e42b83e9f
#
_entry.id   315abd770371fd4c52e7315e42b83e9f
#
_cell.length_a   1.000
_cell.length_b   1.000
_cell.length_c   1.000
_cell.angle_alpha   90.00
_cell.angle_beta   90.00
_cell.angle_gamma   90.00
#
_symmetry.space_group_name_H-M   'P 1'
#
loop_
_entity.id
_entity.type
_entity.pdbx_description
1 polymer ?
#
loop_
_entity_poly.entity_id
_entity_poly.type
_entity_poly.pdbx_seq_one_letter_code
_entity_poly.pdbx_strand_id
1 'polypeptide(L)'
;LTLQHVLHNVYYLPGASNIGLIMGEGNQALLIDTGVGQRSGRQLLQILEERGLKLAAIFNTHGHGDHTGGNAYLVEHTGAKVYAPLYDSIVLQHPAWGSMCVFGGAEPITE
;
A
#
# COMPACT_ATOMS: atom_id res chain seq x y z
N LEU A 1 -12.44 -5.26 5.90
CA LEU A 1 -11.29 -4.66 6.60
C LEU A 1 -11.76 -3.77 7.73
N THR A 2 -11.26 -4.02 8.92
CA THR A 2 -11.61 -3.22 10.10
C THR A 2 -10.36 -2.57 10.66
N LEU A 3 -10.36 -1.24 10.74
CA LEU A 3 -9.26 -0.47 11.26
C LEU A 3 -9.10 -0.69 12.76
N GLN A 4 -7.90 -1.05 13.20
CA GLN A 4 -7.55 -1.30 14.59
C GLN A 4 -6.59 -0.24 15.09
N HIS A 5 -6.87 0.35 16.24
CA HIS A 5 -5.98 1.32 16.86
C HIS A 5 -4.83 0.62 17.57
N VAL A 6 -3.61 1.09 17.35
CA VAL A 6 -2.41 0.55 18.01
C VAL A 6 -1.97 1.48 19.14
N LEU A 7 -1.58 2.71 18.81
CA LEU A 7 -1.05 3.67 19.77
C LEU A 7 -1.07 5.06 19.12
N HIS A 8 -1.50 6.09 19.88
CA HIS A 8 -1.56 7.46 19.39
C HIS A 8 -2.26 7.58 18.02
N ASN A 9 -1.54 7.98 16.99
CA ASN A 9 -2.07 8.16 15.64
C ASN A 9 -1.76 6.99 14.71
N VAL A 10 -1.37 5.85 15.26
CA VAL A 10 -1.00 4.65 14.50
C VAL A 10 -2.12 3.63 14.56
N TYR A 11 -2.55 3.17 13.39
CA TYR A 11 -3.61 2.18 13.20
C TYR A 11 -3.11 1.09 12.25
N TYR A 12 -3.79 -0.03 12.21
CA TYR A 12 -3.50 -1.07 11.22
C TYR A 12 -4.78 -1.76 10.78
N LEU A 13 -4.71 -2.38 9.61
CA LEU A 13 -5.75 -3.22 9.06
C LEU A 13 -5.19 -4.63 8.94
N PRO A 14 -5.68 -5.59 9.73
CA PRO A 14 -5.23 -6.97 9.62
C PRO A 14 -5.76 -7.61 8.34
N GLY A 15 -4.99 -8.52 7.77
CA GLY A 15 -5.35 -9.23 6.56
C GLY A 15 -4.27 -10.22 6.18
N ALA A 16 -4.28 -10.67 4.91
CA ALA A 16 -3.23 -11.53 4.37
C ALA A 16 -1.85 -10.88 4.54
N SER A 17 -1.79 -9.57 4.34
CA SER A 17 -0.69 -8.74 4.79
C SER A 17 -1.28 -7.58 5.61
N ASN A 18 -0.61 -7.21 6.69
CA ASN A 18 -1.07 -6.10 7.51
C ASN A 18 -0.75 -4.78 6.82
N ILE A 19 -1.68 -3.84 6.91
CA ILE A 19 -1.53 -2.50 6.34
C ILE A 19 -1.50 -1.51 7.49
N GLY A 20 -0.46 -0.67 7.53
CA GLY A 20 -0.35 0.39 8.52
C GLY A 20 -1.01 1.68 8.05
N LEU A 21 -1.66 2.39 8.96
CA LEU A 21 -2.23 3.70 8.72
C LEU A 21 -1.75 4.65 9.80
N ILE A 22 -1.11 5.73 9.41
CA ILE A 22 -0.65 6.78 10.33
C ILE A 22 -1.39 8.06 9.99
N MET A 23 -2.08 8.63 10.97
CA MET A 23 -2.79 9.89 10.82
C MET A 23 -1.88 11.05 11.21
N GLY A 24 -1.79 12.04 10.32
CA GLY A 24 -1.00 13.24 10.56
C GLY A 24 -1.87 14.46 10.81
N GLU A 25 -1.25 15.62 10.83
CA GLU A 25 -1.95 16.89 10.98
C GLU A 25 -2.76 17.23 9.72
N GLY A 26 -3.81 18.00 9.88
CA GLY A 26 -4.61 18.47 8.76
C GLY A 26 -5.40 17.38 8.06
N ASN A 27 -5.78 16.33 8.78
CA ASN A 27 -6.49 15.16 8.24
C ASN A 27 -5.72 14.42 7.16
N GLN A 28 -4.39 14.48 7.19
CA GLN A 28 -3.54 13.74 6.28
C GLN A 28 -3.29 12.34 6.81
N ALA A 29 -3.09 11.40 5.90
CA ALA A 29 -2.80 10.00 6.24
C ALA A 29 -1.63 9.49 5.43
N LEU A 30 -0.90 8.57 6.05
CA LEU A 30 0.16 7.78 5.40
C LEU A 30 -0.25 6.32 5.48
N LEU A 31 -0.06 5.58 4.40
CA LEU A 31 -0.24 4.14 4.40
C LEU A 31 1.12 3.45 4.35
N ILE A 32 1.25 2.36 5.10
CA ILE A 32 2.38 1.45 5.03
C ILE A 32 1.85 0.17 4.39
N ASP A 33 2.24 -0.04 3.14
CA ASP A 33 1.74 -1.07 2.25
C ASP A 33 0.26 -0.88 1.87
N THR A 34 -0.21 -1.59 0.86
CA THR A 34 -1.55 -1.40 0.32
C THR A 34 -2.27 -2.72 0.00
N GLY A 35 -1.71 -3.84 0.43
CA GLY A 35 -2.35 -5.15 0.31
C GLY A 35 -2.29 -5.77 -1.06
N VAL A 36 -3.23 -6.67 -1.32
CA VAL A 36 -3.29 -7.48 -2.53
C VAL A 36 -4.34 -6.93 -3.48
N GLY A 37 -3.93 -6.59 -4.70
CA GLY A 37 -4.82 -6.25 -5.79
C GLY A 37 -5.54 -4.91 -5.66
N GLN A 38 -6.22 -4.56 -6.73
CA GLN A 38 -6.98 -3.31 -6.83
C GLN A 38 -8.11 -3.22 -5.80
N ARG A 39 -8.69 -4.37 -5.44
CA ARG A 39 -9.75 -4.42 -4.43
C ARG A 39 -9.31 -3.84 -3.10
N SER A 40 -8.08 -4.16 -2.68
CA SER A 40 -7.50 -3.60 -1.46
C SER A 40 -7.40 -2.09 -1.53
N GLY A 41 -6.96 -1.55 -2.67
CA GLY A 41 -6.90 -0.10 -2.89
C GLY A 41 -8.27 0.56 -2.77
N ARG A 42 -9.31 -0.03 -3.34
CA ARG A 42 -10.67 0.49 -3.22
C ARG A 42 -11.18 0.49 -1.79
N GLN A 43 -10.92 -0.58 -1.05
CA GLN A 43 -11.32 -0.67 0.35
C GLN A 43 -10.60 0.37 1.21
N LEU A 44 -9.30 0.57 0.97
CA LEU A 44 -8.53 1.59 1.66
C LEU A 44 -9.03 3.00 1.36
N LEU A 45 -9.32 3.30 0.11
CA LEU A 45 -9.88 4.59 -0.27
C LEU A 45 -11.20 4.86 0.43
N GLN A 46 -12.07 3.85 0.50
CA GLN A 46 -13.34 3.97 1.20
C GLN A 46 -13.14 4.29 2.68
N ILE A 47 -12.21 3.62 3.36
CA ILE A 47 -11.90 3.87 4.76
C ILE A 47 -11.40 5.30 4.95
N LEU A 48 -10.51 5.77 4.08
CA LEU A 48 -10.00 7.14 4.14
C LEU A 48 -11.11 8.16 3.96
N GLU A 49 -11.98 7.95 2.98
CA GLU A 49 -13.10 8.87 2.71
C GLU A 49 -14.09 8.91 3.86
N GLU A 50 -14.44 7.77 4.43
CA GLU A 50 -15.36 7.70 5.57
C GLU A 50 -14.84 8.47 6.78
N ARG A 51 -13.53 8.58 6.94
CA ARG A 51 -12.89 9.28 8.05
C ARG A 51 -12.46 10.70 7.70
N GLY A 52 -12.74 11.15 6.48
CA GLY A 52 -12.35 12.48 6.03
C GLY A 52 -10.85 12.68 5.92
N LEU A 53 -10.09 11.61 5.63
CA LEU A 53 -8.64 11.66 5.56
C LEU A 53 -8.18 11.82 4.11
N LYS A 54 -7.09 12.61 3.93
CA LYS A 54 -6.40 12.75 2.65
C LYS A 54 -5.14 11.91 2.66
N LEU A 55 -5.00 11.03 1.69
CA LEU A 55 -3.78 10.22 1.56
C LEU A 55 -2.66 11.06 0.98
N ALA A 56 -1.62 11.28 1.78
CA ALA A 56 -0.46 12.06 1.37
C ALA A 56 0.63 11.19 0.74
N ALA A 57 0.85 10.00 1.29
CA ALA A 57 1.93 9.12 0.83
C ALA A 57 1.65 7.66 1.16
N ILE A 58 2.29 6.79 0.39
CA ILE A 58 2.33 5.35 0.60
C ILE A 58 3.79 4.95 0.78
N PHE A 59 4.09 4.23 1.86
CA PHE A 59 5.41 3.65 2.10
C PHE A 59 5.30 2.15 1.93
N ASN A 60 6.01 1.60 0.95
CA ASN A 60 6.05 0.15 0.76
C ASN A 60 7.27 -0.42 1.47
N THR A 61 7.06 -1.46 2.27
CA THR A 61 8.15 -2.13 2.97
C THR A 61 8.99 -2.96 2.02
N HIS A 62 8.35 -3.50 0.97
CA HIS A 62 9.04 -4.21 -0.11
C HIS A 62 8.12 -4.28 -1.34
N GLY A 63 8.66 -4.71 -2.48
CA GLY A 63 7.98 -4.68 -3.78
C GLY A 63 7.12 -5.88 -4.12
N HIS A 64 6.78 -6.74 -3.16
CA HIS A 64 5.93 -7.92 -3.43
C HIS A 64 4.46 -7.51 -3.59
N GLY A 65 3.74 -8.21 -4.48
CA GLY A 65 2.37 -7.84 -4.86
C GLY A 65 1.37 -7.84 -3.71
N ASP A 66 1.60 -8.66 -2.67
CA ASP A 66 0.73 -8.71 -1.48
C ASP A 66 0.89 -7.48 -0.57
N HIS A 67 1.86 -6.62 -0.84
CA HIS A 67 2.09 -5.38 -0.10
C HIS A 67 1.91 -4.12 -0.94
N THR A 68 1.85 -4.24 -2.27
CA THR A 68 1.81 -3.11 -3.18
C THR A 68 0.61 -3.10 -4.11
N GLY A 69 -0.29 -4.09 -3.96
CA GLY A 69 -1.38 -4.31 -4.90
C GLY A 69 -2.36 -3.14 -5.04
N GLY A 70 -2.53 -2.34 -3.99
CA GLY A 70 -3.41 -1.18 -4.01
C GLY A 70 -2.77 0.11 -4.47
N ASN A 71 -1.44 0.13 -4.73
CA ASN A 71 -0.70 1.36 -5.04
C ASN A 71 -1.30 2.12 -6.23
N ALA A 72 -1.47 1.45 -7.36
CA ALA A 72 -1.91 2.11 -8.59
C ALA A 72 -3.30 2.74 -8.43
N TYR A 73 -4.21 2.02 -7.82
CA TYR A 73 -5.57 2.53 -7.59
C TYR A 73 -5.54 3.78 -6.69
N LEU A 74 -4.79 3.71 -5.60
CA LEU A 74 -4.73 4.82 -4.65
C LEU A 74 -4.02 6.04 -5.25
N VAL A 75 -2.93 5.85 -5.96
CA VAL A 75 -2.22 6.96 -6.63
C VAL A 75 -3.12 7.63 -7.66
N GLU A 76 -3.85 6.86 -8.44
CA GLU A 76 -4.76 7.39 -9.45
C GLU A 76 -5.86 8.24 -8.83
N HIS A 77 -6.39 7.82 -7.67
CA HIS A 77 -7.55 8.48 -7.04
C HIS A 77 -7.16 9.57 -6.05
N THR A 78 -5.94 9.58 -5.52
CA THR A 78 -5.54 10.51 -4.47
C THR A 78 -4.35 11.38 -4.84
N GLY A 79 -3.56 11.01 -5.83
CA GLY A 79 -2.32 11.68 -6.15
C GLY A 79 -1.20 11.46 -5.13
N ALA A 80 -1.34 10.47 -4.26
CA ALA A 80 -0.35 10.18 -3.23
C ALA A 80 1.00 9.81 -3.83
N LYS A 81 2.09 10.17 -3.14
CA LYS A 81 3.45 9.76 -3.53
C LYS A 81 3.77 8.41 -2.93
N VAL A 82 4.52 7.59 -3.68
CA VAL A 82 4.93 6.26 -3.25
C VAL A 82 6.42 6.27 -2.95
N TYR A 83 6.78 5.75 -1.78
CA TYR A 83 8.16 5.60 -1.34
C TYR A 83 8.44 4.13 -1.06
N ALA A 84 9.62 3.66 -1.45
CA ALA A 84 10.06 2.28 -1.23
C ALA A 84 11.58 2.24 -1.12
N PRO A 85 12.16 1.20 -0.48
CA PRO A 85 13.60 0.99 -0.54
C PRO A 85 14.08 0.88 -1.99
N LEU A 86 15.31 1.29 -2.26
CA LEU A 86 15.81 1.39 -3.64
C LEU A 86 15.64 0.10 -4.45
N TYR A 87 16.02 -1.04 -3.87
CA TYR A 87 15.86 -2.33 -4.57
C TYR A 87 14.39 -2.60 -4.90
N ASP A 88 13.52 -2.41 -3.93
CA ASP A 88 12.08 -2.68 -4.11
C ASP A 88 11.42 -1.70 -5.07
N SER A 89 11.92 -0.47 -5.18
CA SER A 89 11.42 0.48 -6.17
C SER A 89 11.73 0.02 -7.59
N ILE A 90 12.87 -0.64 -7.81
CA ILE A 90 13.23 -1.22 -9.10
C ILE A 90 12.26 -2.37 -9.43
N VAL A 91 11.96 -3.24 -8.46
CA VAL A 91 11.00 -4.34 -8.62
C VAL A 91 9.60 -3.82 -8.94
N LEU A 92 9.17 -2.74 -8.30
CA LEU A 92 7.88 -2.10 -8.59
C LEU A 92 7.79 -1.55 -10.02
N GLN A 93 8.90 -0.97 -10.51
CA GLN A 93 8.97 -0.46 -11.87
C GLN A 93 9.13 -1.57 -12.91
N HIS A 94 9.74 -2.68 -12.52
CA HIS A 94 10.04 -3.82 -13.37
C HIS A 94 9.62 -5.13 -12.69
N PRO A 95 8.32 -5.45 -12.67
CA PRO A 95 7.80 -6.60 -11.90
C PRO A 95 8.43 -7.95 -12.25
N ALA A 96 8.93 -8.12 -13.49
CA ALA A 96 9.59 -9.35 -13.91
C ALA A 96 10.85 -9.66 -13.08
N TRP A 97 11.54 -8.64 -12.59
CA TRP A 97 12.74 -8.83 -11.75
C TRP A 97 12.37 -9.48 -10.41
N GLY A 98 11.25 -9.07 -9.82
CA GLY A 98 10.77 -9.69 -8.59
C GLY A 98 10.45 -11.18 -8.79
N SER A 99 9.80 -11.52 -9.90
CA SER A 99 9.51 -12.91 -10.25
C SER A 99 10.79 -13.72 -10.43
N MET A 100 11.81 -13.16 -11.08
CA MET A 100 13.10 -13.84 -11.27
C MET A 100 13.81 -14.10 -9.96
N CYS A 101 13.77 -13.18 -9.03
CA CYS A 101 14.50 -13.26 -7.76
C CYS A 101 13.79 -14.11 -6.70
N VAL A 102 12.44 -14.12 -6.70
CA VAL A 102 11.63 -14.71 -5.62
C VAL A 102 10.88 -15.95 -6.10
N PHE A 103 10.29 -15.90 -7.29
CA PHE A 103 9.41 -16.95 -7.81
C PHE A 103 10.04 -17.80 -8.90
N GLY A 104 11.36 -17.77 -9.06
CA GLY A 104 12.07 -18.57 -10.05
C GLY A 104 11.69 -18.26 -11.50
N GLY A 105 11.32 -17.00 -11.79
CA GLY A 105 10.95 -16.60 -13.13
C GLY A 105 9.49 -16.82 -13.48
N ALA A 106 8.63 -17.12 -12.50
CA ALA A 106 7.19 -17.22 -12.74
C ALA A 106 6.60 -15.88 -13.15
N GLU A 107 5.41 -15.91 -13.74
CA GLU A 107 4.72 -14.66 -14.14
C GLU A 107 4.55 -13.73 -12.94
N PRO A 108 4.88 -12.45 -13.06
CA PRO A 108 4.68 -11.50 -11.96
C PRO A 108 3.20 -11.21 -11.71
N ILE A 109 2.88 -10.85 -10.47
CA ILE A 109 1.56 -10.34 -10.11
C ILE A 109 1.49 -8.90 -10.61
N THR A 110 0.52 -8.60 -11.48
CA THR A 110 0.42 -7.30 -12.16
C THR A 110 -0.75 -6.44 -11.68
N GLU A 111 -1.57 -6.94 -10.77
CA GLU A 111 -2.70 -6.18 -10.21
C GLU A 111 -2.26 -5.10 -9.22
#